data_1fc7f6e5eac704cabefa8289c05ac696
#
_entry.id   1fc7f6e5eac704cabefa8289c05ac696
#
_cell.length_a   1.000
_cell.length_b   1.000
_cell.length_c   1.000
_cell.angle_alpha   90.00
_cell.angle_beta   90.00
_cell.angle_gamma   90.00
#
_symmetry.space_group_name_H-M   'P 1'
#
loop_
_entity.id
_entity.type
_entity.pdbx_description
1 polymer ?
#
loop_
_entity_poly.entity_id
_entity_poly.type
_entity_poly.pdbx_seq_one_letter_code
_entity_poly.pdbx_strand_id
1 'polypeptide(L)'
;MKYTFLLAALLLTTACAKRADSVAPANIPVSAVSCDQRADVTRRVAELSARQNQTATNDTVGVLLIGVPTSSLNGKDVETDLAIAKGQLLAIEQRCG
;
A
#
# COMPACT_ATOMS: atom_id res chain seq x y z
N MET A 1 20.95 21.49 -16.39
CA MET A 1 20.38 20.35 -17.13
C MET A 1 20.40 19.02 -16.38
N LYS A 2 21.49 18.68 -15.67
CA LYS A 2 21.56 17.43 -14.88
C LYS A 2 20.51 17.36 -13.75
N TYR A 3 20.14 18.49 -13.16
CA TYR A 3 19.18 18.53 -12.04
C TYR A 3 17.73 18.44 -12.49
N THR A 4 17.39 18.82 -13.70
CA THR A 4 16.03 18.73 -14.23
C THR A 4 15.61 17.29 -14.52
N PHE A 5 16.54 16.44 -14.94
CA PHE A 5 16.29 15.01 -15.14
C PHE A 5 16.08 14.25 -13.84
N LEU A 6 16.80 14.61 -12.78
CA LEU A 6 16.64 14.01 -11.44
C LEU A 6 15.28 14.34 -10.82
N LEU A 7 14.79 15.57 -10.99
CA LEU A 7 13.47 15.98 -10.53
C LEU A 7 12.33 15.27 -11.27
N ALA A 8 12.47 15.08 -12.58
CA ALA A 8 11.48 14.34 -13.38
C ALA A 8 11.41 12.86 -13.01
N ALA A 9 12.56 12.23 -12.70
CA ALA A 9 12.62 10.83 -12.24
C ALA A 9 11.98 10.66 -10.86
N LEU A 10 12.15 11.61 -9.95
CA LEU A 10 11.54 11.62 -8.62
C LEU A 10 10.01 11.79 -8.70
N LEU A 11 9.51 12.61 -9.61
CA LEU A 11 8.07 12.80 -9.83
C LEU A 11 7.41 11.56 -10.42
N LEU A 12 8.11 10.81 -11.29
CA LEU A 12 7.62 9.56 -11.85
C LEU A 12 7.52 8.44 -10.83
N THR A 13 8.44 8.38 -9.85
CA THR A 13 8.40 7.37 -8.78
C THR A 13 7.29 7.62 -7.78
N THR A 14 6.83 8.87 -7.60
CA THR A 14 5.71 9.19 -6.70
C THR A 14 4.34 8.93 -7.35
N ALA A 15 4.26 8.77 -8.68
CA ALA A 15 3.01 8.53 -9.40
C ALA A 15 2.58 7.04 -9.41
N CYS A 16 3.51 6.10 -9.15
CA CYS A 16 3.21 4.67 -9.13
C CYS A 16 2.72 4.21 -7.76
N ALA A 17 1.85 3.18 -7.74
CA ALA A 17 1.41 2.54 -6.52
C ALA A 17 2.60 1.90 -5.80
N LYS A 18 2.63 2.02 -4.47
CA LYS A 18 3.65 1.39 -3.64
C LYS A 18 3.38 -0.11 -3.54
N ARG A 19 4.46 -0.90 -3.41
CA ARG A 19 4.33 -2.30 -3.05
C ARG A 19 3.83 -2.43 -1.60
N ALA A 20 3.18 -3.56 -1.29
CA ALA A 20 2.58 -3.79 0.02
C ALA A 20 3.57 -3.64 1.18
N ASP A 21 4.80 -4.11 1.03
CA ASP A 21 5.85 -4.00 2.05
C ASP A 21 6.33 -2.56 2.29
N SER A 22 6.13 -1.67 1.33
CA SER A 22 6.47 -0.24 1.44
C SER A 22 5.33 0.60 2.02
N VAL A 23 4.14 0.03 2.17
CA VAL A 23 2.99 0.72 2.77
C VAL A 23 3.14 0.73 4.29
N ALA A 24 3.29 1.92 4.89
CA ALA A 24 3.40 2.07 6.34
C ALA A 24 2.06 1.82 7.02
N PRO A 25 2.04 1.17 8.20
CA PRO A 25 0.81 1.00 8.96
C PRO A 25 0.23 2.35 9.41
N ALA A 26 -1.09 2.47 9.37
CA ALA A 26 -1.78 3.61 9.96
C ALA A 26 -1.69 3.55 11.48
N ASN A 27 -1.78 4.70 12.14
CA ASN A 27 -1.76 4.79 13.59
C ASN A 27 -3.16 4.48 14.15
N ILE A 28 -3.39 3.22 14.53
CA ILE A 28 -4.67 2.75 15.07
C ILE A 28 -4.55 2.60 16.59
N PRO A 29 -5.44 3.21 17.40
CA PRO A 29 -5.43 3.04 18.86
C PRO A 29 -5.69 1.61 19.25
N VAL A 30 -5.00 1.11 20.28
CA VAL A 30 -5.18 -0.23 20.84
C VAL A 30 -6.62 -0.45 21.31
N SER A 31 -7.29 0.61 21.80
CA SER A 31 -8.67 0.57 22.25
C SER A 31 -9.69 0.35 21.12
N ALA A 32 -9.31 0.57 19.86
CA ALA A 32 -10.19 0.45 18.70
C ALA A 32 -10.25 -0.97 18.13
N VAL A 33 -9.45 -1.90 18.64
CA VAL A 33 -9.37 -3.28 18.14
C VAL A 33 -9.66 -4.29 19.24
N SER A 34 -10.06 -5.51 18.85
CA SER A 34 -10.23 -6.63 19.77
C SER A 34 -9.48 -7.86 19.30
N CYS A 35 -9.14 -8.75 20.25
CA CYS A 35 -8.29 -9.92 19.97
C CYS A 35 -8.96 -10.94 19.05
N ASP A 36 -10.29 -11.02 19.07
CA ASP A 36 -11.05 -11.90 18.20
C ASP A 36 -11.06 -11.49 16.72
N GLN A 37 -10.64 -10.26 16.42
CA GLN A 37 -10.50 -9.78 15.05
C GLN A 37 -9.19 -10.20 14.37
N ARG A 38 -8.27 -10.84 15.09
CA ARG A 38 -6.93 -11.17 14.59
C ARG A 38 -6.97 -11.96 13.28
N ALA A 39 -7.78 -13.01 13.23
CA ALA A 39 -7.86 -13.86 12.04
C ALA A 39 -8.39 -13.10 10.82
N ASP A 40 -9.43 -12.29 10.99
CA ASP A 40 -10.03 -11.51 9.93
C ASP A 40 -9.09 -10.42 9.44
N VAL A 41 -8.43 -9.72 10.35
CA VAL A 41 -7.48 -8.64 9.98
C VAL A 41 -6.25 -9.23 9.30
N THR A 42 -5.72 -10.36 9.78
CA THR A 42 -4.59 -11.05 9.15
C THR A 42 -4.92 -11.44 7.71
N ARG A 43 -6.10 -12.00 7.48
CA ARG A 43 -6.57 -12.34 6.14
C ARG A 43 -6.70 -11.10 5.26
N ARG A 44 -7.27 -10.02 5.79
CA ARG A 44 -7.42 -8.76 5.06
C ARG A 44 -6.06 -8.16 4.67
N VAL A 45 -5.08 -8.19 5.57
CA VAL A 45 -3.71 -7.76 5.25
C VAL A 45 -3.15 -8.57 4.09
N ALA A 46 -3.31 -9.89 4.12
CA ALA A 46 -2.82 -10.76 3.05
C ALA A 46 -3.50 -10.47 1.70
N GLU A 47 -4.82 -10.33 1.70
CA GLU A 47 -5.60 -10.05 0.48
C GLU A 47 -5.26 -8.67 -0.10
N LEU A 48 -5.21 -7.64 0.74
CA LEU A 48 -4.89 -6.28 0.31
C LEU A 48 -3.43 -6.16 -0.11
N SER A 49 -2.52 -6.89 0.55
CA SER A 49 -1.11 -6.94 0.17
C SER A 49 -0.93 -7.53 -1.24
N ALA A 50 -1.61 -8.63 -1.53
CA ALA A 50 -1.57 -9.26 -2.86
C ALA A 50 -2.13 -8.31 -3.92
N ARG A 51 -3.26 -7.65 -3.63
CA ARG A 51 -3.88 -6.69 -4.54
C ARG A 51 -2.98 -5.48 -4.77
N GLN A 52 -2.38 -4.94 -3.71
CA GLN A 52 -1.48 -3.79 -3.80
C GLN A 52 -0.22 -4.13 -4.62
N ASN A 53 0.36 -5.30 -4.43
CA ASN A 53 1.51 -5.75 -5.21
C ASN A 53 1.17 -5.92 -6.69
N GLN A 54 -0.01 -6.45 -7.00
CA GLN A 54 -0.48 -6.57 -8.37
C GLN A 54 -0.68 -5.20 -9.01
N THR A 55 -1.28 -4.25 -8.29
CA THR A 55 -1.46 -2.87 -8.74
C THR A 55 -0.12 -2.20 -9.00
N ALA A 56 0.84 -2.34 -8.09
CA ALA A 56 2.19 -1.78 -8.26
C ALA A 56 2.91 -2.37 -9.48
N THR A 57 2.77 -3.68 -9.71
CA THR A 57 3.34 -4.34 -10.89
C THR A 57 2.69 -3.84 -12.18
N ASN A 58 1.37 -3.74 -12.21
CA ASN A 58 0.62 -3.24 -13.37
C ASN A 58 0.96 -1.77 -13.67
N ASP A 59 1.11 -0.94 -12.63
CA ASP A 59 1.53 0.45 -12.79
C ASP A 59 2.93 0.54 -13.40
N THR A 60 3.86 -0.29 -12.93
CA THR A 60 5.23 -0.35 -13.48
C THR A 60 5.21 -0.72 -14.96
N VAL A 61 4.44 -1.74 -15.33
CA VAL A 61 4.28 -2.14 -16.74
C VAL A 61 3.64 -1.02 -17.55
N GLY A 62 2.60 -0.37 -17.04
CA GLY A 62 1.96 0.76 -17.68
C GLY A 62 2.91 1.93 -17.94
N VAL A 63 3.72 2.29 -16.94
CA VAL A 63 4.72 3.35 -17.06
C VAL A 63 5.78 2.99 -18.10
N LEU A 64 6.23 1.73 -18.13
CA LEU A 64 7.23 1.26 -19.11
C LEU A 64 6.69 1.25 -20.53
N LEU A 65 5.42 0.91 -20.73
CA LEU A 65 4.81 0.77 -22.06
C LEU A 65 4.22 2.06 -22.59
N ILE A 66 3.49 2.81 -21.76
CA ILE A 66 2.73 4.00 -22.18
C ILE A 66 3.00 5.25 -21.33
N GLY A 67 3.87 5.15 -20.34
CA GLY A 67 4.30 6.28 -19.52
C GLY A 67 3.31 6.70 -18.42
N VAL A 68 2.27 5.91 -18.13
CA VAL A 68 1.27 6.21 -17.10
C VAL A 68 0.99 5.00 -16.19
N PRO A 69 0.72 5.20 -14.89
CA PRO A 69 0.39 4.12 -13.94
C PRO A 69 -1.08 3.70 -14.11
N THR A 70 -1.34 2.80 -15.03
CA THR A 70 -2.69 2.45 -15.49
C THR A 70 -3.62 1.92 -14.39
N SER A 71 -3.10 1.09 -13.46
CA SER A 71 -3.93 0.52 -12.39
C SER A 71 -4.35 1.56 -11.35
N SER A 72 -3.45 2.47 -10.97
CA SER A 72 -3.76 3.56 -10.04
C SER A 72 -4.76 4.54 -10.64
N LEU A 73 -4.64 4.85 -11.94
CA LEU A 73 -5.59 5.70 -12.66
C LEU A 73 -6.99 5.07 -12.71
N ASN A 74 -7.09 3.74 -12.69
CA ASN A 74 -8.35 3.01 -12.70
C ASN A 74 -8.92 2.78 -11.28
N GLY A 75 -8.36 3.41 -10.23
CA GLY A 75 -8.85 3.30 -8.87
C GLY A 75 -8.58 1.96 -8.20
N LYS A 76 -7.59 1.20 -8.66
CA LYS A 76 -7.24 -0.12 -8.09
C LYS A 76 -6.22 -0.08 -6.98
N ASP A 77 -5.70 1.10 -6.65
CA ASP A 77 -4.77 1.29 -5.53
C ASP A 77 -5.51 1.17 -4.21
N VAL A 78 -5.09 0.22 -3.38
CA VAL A 78 -5.66 -0.05 -2.06
C VAL A 78 -4.70 0.32 -0.92
N GLU A 79 -3.78 1.23 -1.18
CA GLU A 79 -2.75 1.64 -0.21
C GLU A 79 -3.35 2.08 1.13
N THR A 80 -4.38 2.93 1.12
CA THR A 80 -5.03 3.42 2.33
C THR A 80 -5.68 2.29 3.11
N ASP A 81 -6.41 1.39 2.44
CA ASP A 81 -7.05 0.25 3.07
C ASP A 81 -6.02 -0.70 3.67
N LEU A 82 -4.92 -0.93 2.97
CA LEU A 82 -3.81 -1.76 3.46
C LEU A 82 -3.13 -1.12 4.67
N ALA A 83 -2.89 0.18 4.65
CA ALA A 83 -2.31 0.91 5.78
C ALA A 83 -3.18 0.76 7.04
N ILE A 84 -4.49 0.89 6.90
CA ILE A 84 -5.45 0.71 7.99
C ILE A 84 -5.41 -0.73 8.51
N ALA A 85 -5.45 -1.72 7.64
CA ALA A 85 -5.42 -3.13 8.03
C ALA A 85 -4.11 -3.49 8.74
N LYS A 86 -2.97 -3.02 8.27
CA LYS A 86 -1.68 -3.20 8.93
C LYS A 86 -1.65 -2.54 10.31
N GLY A 87 -2.20 -1.33 10.43
CA GLY A 87 -2.32 -0.62 11.70
C GLY A 87 -3.19 -1.36 12.70
N GLN A 88 -4.32 -1.90 12.25
CA GLN A 88 -5.19 -2.74 13.08
C GLN A 88 -4.48 -3.99 13.58
N LEU A 89 -3.72 -4.66 12.72
CA LEU A 89 -2.96 -5.85 13.11
C LEU A 89 -1.90 -5.53 14.16
N LEU A 90 -1.16 -4.44 13.99
CA LEU A 90 -0.20 -3.98 14.99
C LEU A 90 -0.87 -3.68 16.33
N ALA A 91 -2.02 -2.99 16.31
CA ALA A 91 -2.76 -2.68 17.53
C ALA A 91 -3.25 -3.96 18.23
N ILE A 92 -3.70 -4.96 17.47
CA ILE A 92 -4.10 -6.27 18.02
C ILE A 92 -2.90 -6.96 18.66
N GLU A 93 -1.74 -6.95 18.01
CA GLU A 93 -0.51 -7.54 18.55
C GLU A 93 -0.07 -6.86 19.86
N GLN A 94 -0.17 -5.53 19.92
CA GLN A 94 0.14 -4.77 21.13
C GLN A 94 -0.84 -5.06 22.26
N ARG A 95 -2.12 -5.27 21.95
CA ARG A 95 -3.15 -5.54 22.94
C ARG A 95 -3.12 -6.99 23.45
N CYS A 96 -2.85 -7.94 22.59
CA CYS A 96 -3.05 -9.37 22.84
C CYS A 96 -1.75 -10.18 22.97
N GLY A 97 -0.63 -9.56 22.65
CA GLY A 97 0.68 -10.24 22.70
C GLY A 97 1.04 -11.04 21.48
#